data_3f84a7b3860226b2401a7beccfea49b3
#
_entry.id   3f84a7b3860226b2401a7beccfea49b3
#
_cell.length_a   1.000
_cell.length_b   1.000
_cell.length_c   1.000
_cell.angle_alpha   90.00
_cell.angle_beta   90.00
_cell.angle_gamma   90.00
#
_symmetry.space_group_name_H-M   'P 1'
#
loop_
_entity.id
_entity.type
_entity.pdbx_description
1 polymer ?
#
loop_
_entity_poly.entity_id
_entity_poly.type
_entity_poly.pdbx_seq_one_letter_code
_entity_poly.pdbx_strand_id
1 'polypeptide(L)'
;MTTLAGLTKFCGIRFSGGSGGPSARFGNLSLGHARLGDDSNDDSDYTDVNPYVLSINVSRGRIRELSEFTTGSATVVLDNQDGRFDPNNSSSPYNPNIKPGKLLRIKITDPTTGVNEPIFEGNISQWDVTYSWPNMSRCTIRAHDALKPLSQNSVSLTTSAAETGTVIREILQDADWTNYELDTGDSTLAALAFDNENALKALQLATNSEGITAKIYADKENQVLFKNRQSIYTDSNSNTSQATFGSSGNLSFEQID
;
A
#
# COMPACT_ATOMS: atom_id res chain seq x y z
N MET A 1 8.60 -22.94 13.18
CA MET A 1 8.00 -22.62 11.85
C MET A 1 6.61 -23.20 11.84
N THR A 2 5.65 -22.42 12.28
CA THR A 2 4.23 -22.84 12.33
C THR A 2 3.64 -22.62 10.95
N THR A 3 3.38 -23.71 10.24
CA THR A 3 2.63 -23.68 8.98
C THR A 3 1.19 -23.34 9.33
N LEU A 4 0.74 -22.13 9.06
CA LEU A 4 -0.66 -21.75 9.12
C LEU A 4 -1.43 -22.50 8.01
N ALA A 5 -1.80 -23.74 8.29
CA ALA A 5 -2.68 -24.52 7.45
C ALA A 5 -4.10 -23.94 7.58
N GLY A 6 -4.64 -23.39 6.50
CA GLY A 6 -6.02 -22.91 6.42
C GLY A 6 -6.23 -21.48 5.97
N LEU A 7 -5.18 -20.65 5.89
CA LEU A 7 -5.31 -19.30 5.34
C LEU A 7 -5.34 -19.35 3.80
N THR A 8 -6.48 -19.05 3.22
CA THR A 8 -6.58 -18.81 1.79
C THR A 8 -5.94 -17.44 1.49
N LYS A 9 -4.98 -17.42 0.59
CA LYS A 9 -4.28 -16.20 0.16
C LYS A 9 -4.83 -15.80 -1.20
N PHE A 10 -4.98 -14.50 -1.43
CA PHE A 10 -5.22 -13.95 -2.74
C PHE A 10 -4.02 -13.08 -3.12
N CYS A 11 -3.49 -13.33 -4.30
CA CYS A 11 -2.48 -12.48 -4.91
C CYS A 11 -2.97 -12.11 -6.30
N GLY A 12 -3.26 -10.85 -6.53
CA GLY A 12 -3.76 -10.33 -7.79
C GLY A 12 -2.83 -9.28 -8.37
N ILE A 13 -2.70 -9.31 -9.68
CA ILE A 13 -1.96 -8.31 -10.45
C ILE A 13 -2.91 -7.65 -11.44
N ARG A 14 -2.92 -6.33 -11.45
CA ARG A 14 -3.67 -5.54 -12.39
C ARG A 14 -2.86 -5.34 -13.66
N PHE A 15 -3.16 -6.10 -14.71
CA PHE A 15 -2.50 -5.99 -16.00
C PHE A 15 -3.13 -4.93 -16.93
N SER A 16 -4.40 -4.57 -16.72
CA SER A 16 -5.06 -3.52 -17.49
C SER A 16 -4.42 -2.15 -17.23
N GLY A 17 -4.21 -1.38 -18.27
CA GLY A 17 -3.60 -0.06 -18.19
C GLY A 17 -4.57 0.99 -17.65
N GLY A 18 -4.59 1.14 -16.34
CA GLY A 18 -5.10 2.33 -15.69
C GLY A 18 -4.02 2.79 -14.73
N SER A 19 -3.52 4.00 -14.86
CA SER A 19 -2.90 4.69 -13.74
C SER A 19 -3.85 4.55 -12.57
N GLY A 20 -3.37 4.11 -11.39
CA GLY A 20 -4.19 3.98 -10.20
C GLY A 20 -4.94 5.26 -9.90
N GLY A 21 -6.03 5.47 -10.63
CA GLY A 21 -6.98 6.51 -10.33
C GLY A 21 -7.84 6.03 -9.18
N PRO A 22 -8.26 6.93 -8.31
CA PRO A 22 -9.11 6.60 -7.19
C PRO A 22 -10.35 5.88 -7.69
N SER A 23 -10.78 4.89 -6.92
CA SER A 23 -12.15 4.37 -6.93
C SER A 23 -13.11 5.48 -7.31
N ALA A 24 -13.98 5.19 -8.27
CA ALA A 24 -14.91 6.13 -8.89
C ALA A 24 -15.50 7.11 -7.88
N ARG A 25 -15.04 8.35 -7.92
CA ARG A 25 -15.72 9.45 -7.26
C ARG A 25 -16.86 9.93 -8.16
N PHE A 26 -17.94 10.38 -7.54
CA PHE A 26 -19.05 11.06 -8.21
C PHE A 26 -18.47 12.19 -9.10
N GLY A 27 -18.46 11.99 -10.40
CA GLY A 27 -17.84 12.89 -11.37
C GLY A 27 -16.91 12.23 -12.40
N ASN A 28 -16.44 11.01 -12.12
CA ASN A 28 -15.62 10.23 -13.05
C ASN A 28 -16.33 8.95 -13.54
N LEU A 29 -17.65 8.94 -13.53
CA LEU A 29 -18.47 7.86 -14.05
C LEU A 29 -18.32 7.79 -15.56
N SER A 30 -17.46 6.92 -16.05
CA SER A 30 -17.53 6.41 -17.40
C SER A 30 -18.70 5.44 -17.47
N LEU A 31 -19.75 5.78 -18.23
CA LEU A 31 -20.90 4.93 -18.45
C LEU A 31 -20.42 3.53 -18.92
N GLY A 32 -20.57 2.54 -18.05
CA GLY A 32 -20.27 1.16 -18.36
C GLY A 32 -19.29 0.45 -17.42
N HIS A 33 -18.57 1.16 -16.54
CA HIS A 33 -17.50 0.55 -15.70
C HIS A 33 -17.54 0.92 -14.22
N ALA A 34 -18.42 1.81 -13.80
CA ALA A 34 -18.59 2.13 -12.38
C ALA A 34 -19.98 1.70 -11.91
N ARG A 35 -20.06 0.92 -10.84
CA ARG A 35 -21.28 0.61 -10.12
C ARG A 35 -21.44 1.60 -8.97
N LEU A 36 -22.67 2.10 -8.76
CA LEU A 36 -23.02 2.81 -7.52
C LEU A 36 -22.84 1.84 -6.36
N GLY A 37 -21.87 2.15 -5.47
CA GLY A 37 -21.51 1.28 -4.38
C GLY A 37 -20.26 0.43 -4.67
N ASP A 38 -19.39 0.90 -5.58
CA ASP A 38 -18.10 0.25 -5.86
C ASP A 38 -17.29 0.21 -4.57
N ASP A 39 -17.19 -0.99 -4.04
CA ASP A 39 -16.42 -1.30 -2.86
C ASP A 39 -14.94 -1.22 -3.25
N SER A 40 -14.13 -0.46 -2.51
CA SER A 40 -12.67 -0.38 -2.71
C SER A 40 -12.00 -1.76 -2.67
N ASN A 41 -12.74 -2.78 -2.31
CA ASN A 41 -12.37 -4.19 -2.28
C ASN A 41 -12.71 -4.97 -3.56
N ASP A 42 -13.20 -4.34 -4.63
CA ASP A 42 -13.48 -5.05 -5.87
C ASP A 42 -12.17 -5.55 -6.52
N ASP A 43 -12.08 -6.87 -6.66
CA ASP A 43 -10.96 -7.57 -7.29
C ASP A 43 -11.18 -7.81 -8.79
N SER A 44 -12.29 -7.33 -9.37
CA SER A 44 -12.66 -7.59 -10.78
C SER A 44 -11.61 -7.10 -11.78
N ASP A 45 -10.84 -6.06 -11.40
CA ASP A 45 -9.76 -5.50 -12.21
C ASP A 45 -8.43 -6.26 -12.06
N TYR A 46 -8.34 -7.20 -11.10
CA TYR A 46 -7.13 -7.94 -10.81
C TYR A 46 -7.19 -9.34 -11.40
N THR A 47 -6.10 -9.73 -12.05
CA THR A 47 -5.92 -11.11 -12.47
C THR A 47 -5.39 -11.92 -11.30
N ASP A 48 -6.10 -12.96 -10.91
CA ASP A 48 -5.67 -13.88 -9.86
C ASP A 48 -4.44 -14.69 -10.33
N VAL A 49 -3.33 -14.47 -9.66
CA VAL A 49 -2.07 -15.20 -9.89
C VAL A 49 -1.75 -16.19 -8.78
N ASN A 50 -2.64 -16.33 -7.80
CA ASN A 50 -2.47 -17.22 -6.65
C ASN A 50 -2.09 -18.67 -6.99
N PRO A 51 -2.61 -19.28 -8.06
CA PRO A 51 -2.21 -20.64 -8.46
C PRO A 51 -0.71 -20.79 -8.77
N TYR A 52 -0.03 -19.70 -9.07
CA TYR A 52 1.40 -19.68 -9.44
C TYR A 52 2.30 -19.19 -8.31
N VAL A 53 1.73 -18.77 -7.18
CA VAL A 53 2.50 -18.20 -6.07
C VAL A 53 3.26 -19.28 -5.30
N LEU A 54 4.58 -19.17 -5.29
CA LEU A 54 5.47 -20.02 -4.51
C LEU A 54 5.75 -19.44 -3.13
N SER A 55 5.97 -18.11 -3.04
CA SER A 55 6.17 -17.43 -1.76
C SER A 55 5.78 -15.96 -1.84
N ILE A 56 5.35 -15.42 -0.70
CA ILE A 56 5.05 -14.00 -0.50
C ILE A 56 5.80 -13.52 0.75
N ASN A 57 6.45 -12.38 0.63
CA ASN A 57 7.04 -11.65 1.75
C ASN A 57 6.58 -10.20 1.67
N VAL A 58 6.01 -9.68 2.76
CA VAL A 58 5.55 -8.28 2.88
C VAL A 58 6.25 -7.65 4.08
N SER A 59 6.82 -6.46 3.86
CA SER A 59 7.42 -5.64 4.91
C SER A 59 6.80 -4.24 4.85
N ARG A 60 6.20 -3.80 5.96
CA ARG A 60 5.53 -2.49 6.08
C ARG A 60 5.71 -1.95 7.49
N GLY A 61 5.57 -0.64 7.62
CA GLY A 61 5.53 0.03 8.90
C GLY A 61 6.84 0.73 9.27
N ARG A 62 7.12 0.76 10.55
CA ARG A 62 8.30 1.42 11.14
C ARG A 62 9.01 0.49 12.12
N ILE A 63 10.31 0.69 12.27
CA ILE A 63 11.15 -0.16 13.13
C ILE A 63 10.97 0.21 14.61
N ARG A 64 10.75 1.49 14.90
CA ARG A 64 10.59 2.02 16.26
C ARG A 64 9.39 2.95 16.31
N GLU A 65 8.76 3.09 17.48
CA GLU A 65 7.54 3.86 17.66
C GLU A 65 7.63 5.32 17.22
N LEU A 66 8.77 5.96 17.43
CA LEU A 66 9.01 7.37 17.06
C LEU A 66 9.82 7.54 15.76
N SER A 67 10.07 6.45 15.03
CA SER A 67 10.74 6.52 13.73
C SER A 67 9.73 6.88 12.64
N GLU A 68 10.23 7.52 11.59
CA GLU A 68 9.46 7.72 10.36
C GLU A 68 9.06 6.39 9.75
N PHE A 69 7.93 6.38 9.06
CA PHE A 69 7.49 5.22 8.29
C PHE A 69 8.40 5.05 7.08
N THR A 70 8.86 3.85 6.88
CA THR A 70 9.64 3.46 5.70
C THR A 70 8.71 3.00 4.59
N THR A 71 9.18 3.09 3.35
CA THR A 71 8.47 2.55 2.18
C THR A 71 8.16 1.07 2.40
N GLY A 72 6.89 0.72 2.31
CA GLY A 72 6.46 -0.67 2.32
C GLY A 72 6.89 -1.40 1.04
N SER A 73 7.18 -2.67 1.19
CA SER A 73 7.59 -3.52 0.07
C SER A 73 6.95 -4.90 0.13
N ALA A 74 6.69 -5.46 -1.04
CA ALA A 74 6.28 -6.85 -1.19
C ALA A 74 7.17 -7.54 -2.22
N THR A 75 7.54 -8.78 -1.91
CA THR A 75 8.24 -9.67 -2.84
C THR A 75 7.39 -10.91 -3.03
N VAL A 76 7.03 -11.20 -4.27
CA VAL A 76 6.25 -12.39 -4.65
C VAL A 76 7.08 -13.22 -5.62
N VAL A 77 7.24 -14.50 -5.32
CA VAL A 77 7.89 -15.45 -6.21
C VAL A 77 6.82 -16.31 -6.86
N LEU A 78 6.79 -16.30 -8.18
CA LEU A 78 5.84 -17.04 -9.01
C LEU A 78 6.54 -18.20 -9.73
N ASP A 79 5.81 -19.29 -9.88
CA ASP A 79 6.19 -20.34 -10.84
C ASP A 79 5.99 -19.82 -12.27
N ASN A 80 7.04 -19.95 -13.08
CA ASN A 80 7.07 -19.46 -14.45
C ASN A 80 7.53 -20.53 -15.44
N GLN A 81 7.27 -21.82 -15.15
CA GLN A 81 7.72 -22.92 -16.00
C GLN A 81 7.20 -22.83 -17.45
N ASP A 82 6.03 -22.29 -17.64
CA ASP A 82 5.43 -22.05 -18.95
C ASP A 82 5.76 -20.69 -19.58
N GLY A 83 6.58 -19.88 -18.90
CA GLY A 83 7.02 -18.56 -19.41
C GLY A 83 5.94 -17.49 -19.42
N ARG A 84 4.81 -17.70 -18.74
CA ARG A 84 3.69 -16.73 -18.75
C ARG A 84 3.99 -15.38 -18.12
N PHE A 85 4.96 -15.34 -17.20
CA PHE A 85 5.40 -14.11 -16.53
C PHE A 85 6.72 -13.56 -17.09
N ASP A 86 7.14 -14.01 -18.26
CA ASP A 86 8.32 -13.50 -18.93
C ASP A 86 7.96 -12.31 -19.81
N PRO A 87 8.53 -11.11 -19.57
CA PRO A 87 8.31 -9.94 -20.40
C PRO A 87 8.66 -10.14 -21.88
N ASN A 88 9.62 -11.03 -22.16
CA ASN A 88 10.10 -11.33 -23.51
C ASN A 88 9.26 -12.38 -24.25
N ASN A 89 8.35 -13.06 -23.57
CA ASN A 89 7.50 -14.07 -24.17
C ASN A 89 6.29 -13.42 -24.86
N SER A 90 6.35 -13.26 -26.17
CA SER A 90 5.24 -12.71 -26.95
C SER A 90 3.98 -13.59 -26.95
N SER A 91 4.11 -14.87 -26.62
CA SER A 91 2.98 -15.81 -26.51
C SER A 91 2.36 -15.82 -25.11
N SER A 92 2.87 -15.04 -24.16
CA SER A 92 2.30 -14.92 -22.83
C SER A 92 0.87 -14.37 -22.88
N PRO A 93 -0.07 -14.93 -22.11
CA PRO A 93 -1.43 -14.39 -22.01
C PRO A 93 -1.47 -12.97 -21.42
N TYR A 94 -0.38 -12.53 -20.78
CA TYR A 94 -0.27 -11.22 -20.14
C TYR A 94 0.55 -10.21 -20.95
N ASN A 95 1.12 -10.61 -22.10
CA ASN A 95 1.86 -9.70 -22.99
C ASN A 95 0.86 -8.71 -23.65
N PRO A 96 1.18 -7.41 -23.78
CA PRO A 96 2.44 -6.71 -23.45
C PRO A 96 2.44 -6.06 -22.04
N ASN A 97 1.66 -6.57 -21.11
CA ASN A 97 1.40 -5.92 -19.83
C ASN A 97 2.34 -6.35 -18.69
N ILE A 98 3.29 -7.24 -18.94
CA ILE A 98 4.34 -7.64 -17.97
C ILE A 98 5.41 -6.55 -17.95
N LYS A 99 5.20 -5.50 -17.16
CA LYS A 99 6.10 -4.35 -17.08
C LYS A 99 5.97 -3.65 -15.72
N PRO A 100 6.99 -2.91 -15.29
CA PRO A 100 6.90 -2.06 -14.10
C PRO A 100 5.72 -1.09 -14.14
N GLY A 101 5.27 -0.63 -12.98
CA GLY A 101 4.14 0.30 -12.83
C GLY A 101 2.77 -0.38 -12.72
N LYS A 102 2.68 -1.70 -12.81
CA LYS A 102 1.43 -2.42 -12.57
C LYS A 102 1.15 -2.53 -11.07
N LEU A 103 -0.13 -2.56 -10.68
CA LEU A 103 -0.54 -2.74 -9.30
C LEU A 103 -0.49 -4.22 -8.90
N LEU A 104 0.05 -4.48 -7.72
CA LEU A 104 0.02 -5.75 -7.02
C LEU A 104 -0.84 -5.59 -5.77
N ARG A 105 -1.83 -6.45 -5.60
CA ARG A 105 -2.67 -6.52 -4.39
C ARG A 105 -2.53 -7.89 -3.74
N ILE A 106 -2.34 -7.90 -2.43
CA ILE A 106 -2.24 -9.12 -1.62
C ILE A 106 -3.28 -9.05 -0.52
N LYS A 107 -4.13 -10.07 -0.45
CA LYS A 107 -5.17 -10.23 0.60
C LYS A 107 -4.97 -11.55 1.33
N ILE A 108 -5.48 -11.61 2.54
CA ILE A 108 -5.60 -12.85 3.33
C ILE A 108 -7.06 -13.03 3.68
N THR A 109 -7.58 -14.23 3.46
CA THR A 109 -8.92 -14.58 3.92
C THR A 109 -8.85 -14.97 5.39
N ASP A 110 -9.61 -14.30 6.24
CA ASP A 110 -9.79 -14.70 7.63
C ASP A 110 -10.54 -16.04 7.67
N PRO A 111 -9.96 -17.10 8.23
CA PRO A 111 -10.60 -18.41 8.25
C PRO A 111 -11.87 -18.45 9.11
N THR A 112 -12.06 -17.49 10.02
CA THR A 112 -13.19 -17.43 10.93
C THR A 112 -14.39 -16.73 10.29
N THR A 113 -14.14 -15.60 9.63
CA THR A 113 -15.19 -14.75 9.05
C THR A 113 -15.38 -14.98 7.56
N GLY A 114 -14.41 -15.57 6.87
CA GLY A 114 -14.37 -15.71 5.41
C GLY A 114 -14.13 -14.39 4.68
N VAL A 115 -13.84 -13.31 5.40
CA VAL A 115 -13.61 -11.98 4.81
C VAL A 115 -12.19 -11.88 4.28
N ASN A 116 -12.06 -11.30 3.09
CA ASN A 116 -10.77 -11.04 2.46
C ASN A 116 -10.23 -9.68 2.96
N GLU A 117 -9.20 -9.74 3.80
CA GLU A 117 -8.54 -8.54 4.32
C GLU A 117 -7.31 -8.18 3.48
N PRO A 118 -7.24 -6.96 2.91
CA PRO A 118 -6.03 -6.50 2.22
C PRO A 118 -4.88 -6.36 3.22
N ILE A 119 -3.70 -6.80 2.82
CA ILE A 119 -2.47 -6.65 3.62
C ILE A 119 -1.44 -5.79 2.92
N PHE A 120 -1.47 -5.72 1.60
CA PHE A 120 -0.56 -4.90 0.82
C PHE A 120 -1.17 -4.58 -0.54
N GLU A 121 -1.05 -3.33 -0.94
CA GLU A 121 -1.20 -2.89 -2.31
C GLU A 121 -0.05 -1.95 -2.66
N GLY A 122 0.47 -2.06 -3.89
CA GLY A 122 1.56 -1.22 -4.33
C GLY A 122 1.93 -1.42 -5.80
N ASN A 123 2.81 -0.56 -6.28
CA ASN A 123 3.26 -0.59 -7.66
C ASN A 123 4.44 -1.55 -7.83
N ILE A 124 4.35 -2.43 -8.82
CA ILE A 124 5.42 -3.34 -9.20
C ILE A 124 6.56 -2.51 -9.79
N SER A 125 7.73 -2.60 -9.19
CA SER A 125 8.95 -1.94 -9.65
C SER A 125 9.82 -2.82 -10.52
N GLN A 126 9.73 -4.15 -10.32
CA GLN A 126 10.67 -5.08 -10.95
C GLN A 126 10.02 -6.44 -11.22
N TRP A 127 10.38 -7.01 -12.38
CA TRP A 127 10.04 -8.36 -12.82
C TRP A 127 11.34 -9.09 -13.13
N ASP A 128 11.77 -9.97 -12.23
CA ASP A 128 13.02 -10.73 -12.38
C ASP A 128 12.71 -12.17 -12.74
N VAL A 129 13.02 -12.56 -13.98
CA VAL A 129 12.87 -13.94 -14.43
C VAL A 129 14.19 -14.68 -14.29
N THR A 130 14.17 -15.78 -13.57
CA THR A 130 15.33 -16.67 -13.39
C THR A 130 15.04 -18.02 -14.01
N TYR A 131 15.93 -18.45 -14.89
CA TYR A 131 15.86 -19.76 -15.51
C TYR A 131 16.87 -20.69 -14.84
N SER A 132 16.40 -21.85 -14.36
CA SER A 132 17.24 -22.89 -13.79
C SER A 132 16.99 -24.22 -14.52
N TRP A 133 18.08 -24.94 -14.85
CA TRP A 133 17.98 -26.26 -15.46
C TRP A 133 17.59 -27.30 -14.38
N PRO A 134 16.73 -28.33 -14.66
CA PRO A 134 16.16 -28.69 -15.97
C PRO A 134 14.75 -28.16 -16.25
N ASN A 135 14.15 -27.24 -15.80
CA ASN A 135 12.85 -26.64 -16.08
C ASN A 135 12.28 -25.88 -14.87
N MET A 136 13.12 -25.23 -14.10
CA MET A 136 12.69 -24.43 -12.98
C MET A 136 12.81 -22.93 -13.32
N SER A 137 11.88 -22.40 -14.09
CA SER A 137 11.77 -20.96 -14.29
C SER A 137 10.92 -20.35 -13.18
N ARG A 138 11.38 -19.24 -12.61
CA ARG A 138 10.67 -18.48 -11.60
C ARG A 138 10.65 -17.00 -11.98
N CYS A 139 9.57 -16.33 -11.63
CA CYS A 139 9.48 -14.90 -11.75
C CYS A 139 9.38 -14.29 -10.34
N THR A 140 10.33 -13.41 -10.00
CA THR A 140 10.30 -12.65 -8.75
C THR A 140 9.81 -11.26 -9.02
N ILE A 141 8.68 -10.90 -8.42
CA ILE A 141 8.07 -9.59 -8.52
C ILE A 141 8.39 -8.82 -7.26
N ARG A 142 8.83 -7.57 -7.43
CA ARG A 142 9.01 -6.63 -6.32
C ARG A 142 8.08 -5.46 -6.50
N ALA A 143 7.33 -5.13 -5.46
CA ALA A 143 6.40 -4.00 -5.44
C ALA A 143 6.67 -3.11 -4.23
N HIS A 144 6.33 -1.84 -4.36
CA HIS A 144 6.45 -0.83 -3.32
C HIS A 144 5.15 -0.04 -3.19
N ASP A 145 4.88 0.45 -1.98
CA ASP A 145 3.74 1.30 -1.67
C ASP A 145 3.90 2.75 -2.19
N ALA A 146 2.90 3.58 -1.91
CA ALA A 146 2.82 5.00 -2.30
C ALA A 146 4.04 5.84 -1.92
N LEU A 147 4.73 5.51 -0.82
CA LEU A 147 5.87 6.31 -0.37
C LEU A 147 7.05 6.21 -1.34
N LYS A 148 7.17 5.12 -2.10
CA LYS A 148 8.25 4.95 -3.07
C LYS A 148 8.13 5.90 -4.27
N PRO A 149 7.01 5.98 -5.01
CA PRO A 149 6.81 7.00 -6.04
C PRO A 149 7.01 8.42 -5.50
N LEU A 150 6.45 8.73 -4.33
CA LEU A 150 6.62 10.05 -3.71
C LEU A 150 8.07 10.37 -3.38
N SER A 151 8.89 9.37 -3.03
CA SER A 151 10.32 9.56 -2.83
C SER A 151 11.11 9.79 -4.12
N GLN A 152 10.51 9.58 -5.27
CA GLN A 152 11.13 9.78 -6.59
C GLN A 152 10.62 11.03 -7.31
N ASN A 153 9.46 11.56 -6.89
CA ASN A 153 8.89 12.78 -7.42
C ASN A 153 9.46 14.00 -6.70
N SER A 154 9.54 15.11 -7.41
CA SER A 154 9.88 16.41 -6.85
C SER A 154 8.68 17.35 -6.90
N VAL A 155 8.64 18.29 -5.96
CA VAL A 155 7.60 19.31 -5.83
C VAL A 155 8.20 20.70 -5.89
N SER A 156 7.47 21.63 -6.54
CA SER A 156 7.87 23.03 -6.70
C SER A 156 6.65 23.92 -6.51
N LEU A 157 6.35 24.24 -5.24
CA LEU A 157 5.19 25.05 -4.88
C LEU A 157 5.51 26.01 -3.72
N THR A 158 4.70 27.05 -3.62
CA THR A 158 4.69 27.93 -2.47
C THR A 158 3.33 27.84 -1.80
N THR A 159 3.29 27.40 -0.55
CA THR A 159 2.07 27.30 0.24
C THR A 159 1.78 28.61 0.96
N SER A 160 0.50 28.89 1.23
CA SER A 160 0.11 29.92 2.18
C SER A 160 0.22 29.39 3.61
N ALA A 161 0.17 30.28 4.60
CA ALA A 161 0.00 29.88 5.99
C ALA A 161 -1.34 29.13 6.15
N ALA A 162 -1.27 27.85 6.54
CA ALA A 162 -2.44 26.98 6.63
C ALA A 162 -2.22 25.84 7.64
N GLU A 163 -3.27 25.12 7.95
CA GLU A 163 -3.21 23.90 8.77
C GLU A 163 -2.38 22.82 8.08
N THR A 164 -1.68 22.02 8.89
CA THR A 164 -0.73 21.00 8.40
C THR A 164 -1.35 20.08 7.34
N GLY A 165 -2.58 19.60 7.54
CA GLY A 165 -3.24 18.73 6.58
C GLY A 165 -3.54 19.40 5.24
N THR A 166 -3.75 20.72 5.24
CA THR A 166 -3.92 21.51 4.00
C THR A 166 -2.62 21.61 3.23
N VAL A 167 -1.51 21.93 3.93
CA VAL A 167 -0.18 21.98 3.31
C VAL A 167 0.21 20.61 2.74
N ILE A 168 -0.01 19.53 3.48
CA ILE A 168 0.23 18.15 3.00
C ILE A 168 -0.59 17.85 1.73
N ARG A 169 -1.85 18.30 1.69
CA ARG A 169 -2.69 18.14 0.49
C ARG A 169 -2.12 18.87 -0.72
N GLU A 170 -1.66 20.10 -0.55
CA GLU A 170 -1.04 20.89 -1.63
C GLU A 170 0.22 20.20 -2.16
N ILE A 171 1.07 19.66 -1.28
CA ILE A 171 2.26 18.89 -1.67
C ILE A 171 1.89 17.63 -2.45
N LEU A 172 0.88 16.87 -1.99
CA LEU A 172 0.43 15.65 -2.69
C LEU A 172 -0.18 15.97 -4.06
N GLN A 173 -0.91 17.08 -4.18
CA GLN A 173 -1.49 17.54 -5.44
C GLN A 173 -0.39 17.96 -6.43
N ASP A 174 0.65 18.66 -5.99
CA ASP A 174 1.79 19.04 -6.84
C ASP A 174 2.60 17.81 -7.27
N ALA A 175 2.64 16.76 -6.45
CA ALA A 175 3.24 15.47 -6.78
C ALA A 175 2.33 14.56 -7.65
N ASP A 176 1.20 15.04 -8.14
CA ASP A 176 0.17 14.28 -8.90
C ASP A 176 -0.37 13.05 -8.15
N TRP A 177 -0.38 13.09 -6.80
CA TRP A 177 -0.89 12.00 -5.98
C TRP A 177 -2.29 12.32 -5.47
N THR A 178 -3.26 11.46 -5.80
CA THR A 178 -4.69 11.69 -5.52
C THR A 178 -5.29 10.73 -4.49
N ASN A 179 -4.63 9.58 -4.20
CA ASN A 179 -5.13 8.60 -3.26
C ASN A 179 -4.62 8.89 -1.84
N TYR A 180 -5.36 9.69 -1.08
CA TYR A 180 -4.98 10.09 0.27
C TYR A 180 -6.20 10.29 1.18
N GLU A 181 -5.99 10.10 2.50
CA GLU A 181 -6.88 10.49 3.58
C GLU A 181 -6.08 11.31 4.59
N LEU A 182 -6.49 12.54 4.85
CA LEU A 182 -5.73 13.50 5.65
C LEU A 182 -6.59 14.07 6.77
N ASP A 183 -6.08 14.00 7.99
CA ASP A 183 -6.59 14.81 9.10
C ASP A 183 -6.31 16.29 8.83
N THR A 184 -7.08 17.18 9.44
CA THR A 184 -6.91 18.63 9.28
C THR A 184 -5.55 19.12 9.79
N GLY A 185 -5.07 18.53 10.87
CA GLY A 185 -3.92 18.99 11.64
C GLY A 185 -4.32 19.91 12.77
N ASP A 186 -3.49 20.00 13.80
CA ASP A 186 -3.69 20.86 14.98
C ASP A 186 -2.75 22.07 14.97
N SER A 187 -1.82 22.12 14.02
CA SER A 187 -0.81 23.19 13.89
C SER A 187 -1.06 24.00 12.62
N THR A 188 -0.86 25.30 12.72
CA THR A 188 -0.81 26.19 11.55
C THR A 188 0.65 26.39 11.15
N LEU A 189 1.01 25.96 9.95
CA LEU A 189 2.32 26.18 9.36
C LEU A 189 2.39 27.59 8.75
N ALA A 190 3.55 28.21 8.85
CA ALA A 190 3.85 29.41 8.06
C ALA A 190 3.92 29.05 6.57
N ALA A 191 3.89 30.07 5.71
CA ALA A 191 4.12 29.87 4.29
C ALA A 191 5.45 29.17 4.04
N LEU A 192 5.44 28.10 3.26
CA LEU A 192 6.61 27.31 2.87
C LEU A 192 6.83 27.45 1.36
N ALA A 193 8.07 27.47 0.94
CA ALA A 193 8.45 27.43 -0.46
C ALA A 193 9.32 26.20 -0.71
N PHE A 194 8.91 25.38 -1.65
CA PHE A 194 9.64 24.21 -2.13
C PHE A 194 10.10 24.47 -3.56
N ASP A 195 11.35 24.23 -3.86
CA ASP A 195 11.92 24.37 -5.19
C ASP A 195 12.64 23.08 -5.56
N ASN A 196 12.00 22.27 -6.40
CA ASN A 196 12.49 20.95 -6.80
C ASN A 196 12.89 20.04 -5.62
N GLU A 197 12.12 20.15 -4.52
CA GLU A 197 12.34 19.33 -3.32
C GLU A 197 11.71 17.96 -3.49
N ASN A 198 12.29 16.93 -2.88
CA ASN A 198 11.72 15.59 -2.86
C ASN A 198 10.35 15.58 -2.15
N ALA A 199 9.31 15.06 -2.83
CA ALA A 199 7.94 15.11 -2.31
C ALA A 199 7.79 14.42 -0.95
N LEU A 200 8.38 13.24 -0.76
CA LEU A 200 8.32 12.53 0.52
C LEU A 200 9.00 13.33 1.63
N LYS A 201 10.14 13.98 1.34
CA LYS A 201 10.85 14.81 2.31
C LYS A 201 10.03 16.07 2.67
N ALA A 202 9.38 16.69 1.69
CA ALA A 202 8.49 17.83 1.94
C ALA A 202 7.30 17.42 2.83
N LEU A 203 6.69 16.25 2.57
CA LEU A 203 5.63 15.68 3.40
C LEU A 203 6.10 15.38 4.83
N GLN A 204 7.28 14.81 4.99
CA GLN A 204 7.89 14.54 6.31
C GLN A 204 8.16 15.84 7.07
N LEU A 205 8.67 16.87 6.39
CA LEU A 205 8.91 18.18 6.99
C LEU A 205 7.60 18.80 7.53
N ALA A 206 6.55 18.79 6.72
CA ALA A 206 5.24 19.27 7.14
C ALA A 206 4.68 18.45 8.32
N THR A 207 4.78 17.13 8.26
CA THR A 207 4.31 16.23 9.34
C THR A 207 5.09 16.45 10.64
N ASN A 208 6.43 16.59 10.58
CA ASN A 208 7.25 16.81 11.75
C ASN A 208 6.97 18.15 12.43
N SER A 209 6.49 19.14 11.69
CA SER A 209 6.04 20.44 12.24
C SER A 209 4.79 20.31 13.11
N GLU A 210 3.97 19.29 12.90
CA GLU A 210 2.79 18.98 13.71
C GLU A 210 3.17 18.41 15.10
N GLY A 211 4.30 17.72 15.18
CA GLY A 211 4.82 17.14 16.41
C GLY A 211 5.16 15.64 16.25
N ILE A 212 5.86 15.12 17.28
CA ILE A 212 6.47 13.79 17.23
C ILE A 212 5.48 12.62 17.09
N THR A 213 4.22 12.83 17.46
CA THR A 213 3.18 11.80 17.37
C THR A 213 2.39 11.83 16.07
N ALA A 214 2.53 12.91 15.28
CA ALA A 214 1.95 12.98 13.95
C ALA A 214 2.63 11.97 13.02
N LYS A 215 1.86 11.45 12.07
CA LYS A 215 2.32 10.35 11.20
C LYS A 215 1.87 10.57 9.78
N ILE A 216 2.78 10.29 8.83
CA ILE A 216 2.43 10.09 7.43
C ILE A 216 2.92 8.73 6.97
N TYR A 217 2.05 7.94 6.35
CA TYR A 217 2.38 6.57 5.93
C TYR A 217 1.43 6.11 4.81
N ALA A 218 1.82 5.06 4.10
CA ALA A 218 0.93 4.37 3.18
C ALA A 218 0.19 3.24 3.93
N ASP A 219 -1.10 3.12 3.71
CA ASP A 219 -1.91 2.05 4.27
C ASP A 219 -1.87 0.76 3.43
N LYS A 220 -2.67 -0.23 3.82
CA LYS A 220 -2.77 -1.54 3.17
C LYS A 220 -3.39 -1.48 1.77
N GLU A 221 -4.05 -0.39 1.41
CA GLU A 221 -4.72 -0.11 0.13
C GLU A 221 -3.97 0.94 -0.70
N ASN A 222 -2.68 1.14 -0.42
CA ASN A 222 -1.82 2.09 -1.11
C ASN A 222 -2.31 3.54 -1.04
N GLN A 223 -3.07 3.88 0.00
CA GLN A 223 -3.52 5.22 0.30
C GLN A 223 -2.51 5.93 1.20
N VAL A 224 -2.21 7.19 0.92
CA VAL A 224 -1.39 8.02 1.83
C VAL A 224 -2.27 8.57 2.94
N LEU A 225 -1.95 8.20 4.17
CA LEU A 225 -2.65 8.69 5.35
C LEU A 225 -1.77 9.70 6.11
N PHE A 226 -2.39 10.83 6.46
CA PHE A 226 -1.85 11.73 7.46
C PHE A 226 -2.73 11.70 8.70
N LYS A 227 -2.13 11.36 9.84
CA LYS A 227 -2.77 11.40 11.15
C LYS A 227 -2.11 12.47 12.01
N ASN A 228 -2.91 13.38 12.54
CA ASN A 228 -2.44 14.47 13.36
C ASN A 228 -1.89 13.98 14.71
N ARG A 229 -1.30 14.85 15.50
CA ARG A 229 -0.68 14.51 16.79
C ARG A 229 -1.68 13.99 17.83
N GLN A 230 -2.97 14.36 17.71
CA GLN A 230 -4.01 13.93 18.65
C GLN A 230 -4.69 12.62 18.26
N SER A 231 -4.44 12.12 17.05
CA SER A 231 -5.08 10.90 16.54
C SER A 231 -4.93 9.69 17.46
N ILE A 232 -3.80 9.59 18.19
CA ILE A 232 -3.57 8.53 19.18
C ILE A 232 -4.60 8.58 20.32
N TYR A 233 -5.09 9.78 20.66
CA TYR A 233 -6.03 9.99 21.76
C TYR A 233 -7.49 9.96 21.32
N THR A 234 -7.76 10.24 20.05
CA THR A 234 -9.11 10.37 19.49
C THR A 234 -9.55 9.13 18.70
N ASP A 235 -8.61 8.34 18.18
CA ASP A 235 -8.91 7.11 17.46
C ASP A 235 -9.50 6.07 18.40
N SER A 236 -10.69 5.56 18.06
CA SER A 236 -11.40 4.52 18.82
C SER A 236 -10.54 3.26 19.01
N ASN A 237 -9.75 2.89 18.01
CA ASN A 237 -8.84 1.74 18.08
C ASN A 237 -7.72 1.95 19.09
N SER A 238 -7.29 3.19 19.31
CA SER A 238 -6.25 3.53 20.30
C SER A 238 -6.81 3.61 21.72
N ASN A 239 -8.09 3.97 21.86
CA ASN A 239 -8.74 4.18 23.17
C ASN A 239 -9.47 2.95 23.71
N THR A 240 -9.70 1.94 22.86
CA THR A 240 -10.40 0.72 23.24
C THR A 240 -9.40 -0.42 23.40
N SER A 241 -9.56 -1.21 24.47
CA SER A 241 -8.74 -2.41 24.65
C SER A 241 -8.95 -3.38 23.49
N GLN A 242 -7.89 -3.64 22.73
CA GLN A 242 -7.92 -4.55 21.58
C GLN A 242 -7.77 -6.01 21.99
N ALA A 243 -7.19 -6.28 23.16
CA ALA A 243 -6.99 -7.62 23.67
C ALA A 243 -6.96 -7.63 25.22
N THR A 244 -7.48 -8.70 25.79
CA THR A 244 -7.41 -8.95 27.22
C THR A 244 -6.63 -10.24 27.45
N PHE A 245 -5.54 -10.16 28.20
CA PHE A 245 -4.73 -11.30 28.57
C PHE A 245 -5.20 -11.85 29.91
N GLY A 246 -5.38 -13.16 30.01
CA GLY A 246 -5.78 -13.83 31.22
C GLY A 246 -6.51 -15.14 30.98
N SER A 247 -6.85 -15.84 32.03
CA SER A 247 -7.57 -17.13 31.97
C SER A 247 -8.99 -17.00 31.38
N SER A 248 -9.59 -15.81 31.44
CA SER A 248 -10.92 -15.50 30.88
C SER A 248 -10.88 -14.47 29.76
N GLY A 249 -9.69 -14.06 29.30
CA GLY A 249 -9.51 -13.11 28.19
C GLY A 249 -9.57 -13.80 26.84
N ASN A 250 -9.59 -12.99 25.77
CA ASN A 250 -9.52 -13.47 24.39
C ASN A 250 -8.12 -13.99 23.99
N LEU A 251 -7.11 -13.75 24.81
CA LEU A 251 -5.77 -14.31 24.66
C LEU A 251 -5.38 -15.02 25.97
N SER A 252 -5.01 -16.29 25.88
CA SER A 252 -4.50 -17.07 27.02
C SER A 252 -2.98 -16.88 27.16
N PHE A 253 -2.50 -16.90 28.41
CA PHE A 253 -1.07 -17.05 28.65
C PHE A 253 -0.67 -18.51 28.39
N GLU A 254 0.33 -18.74 27.56
CA GLU A 254 1.12 -19.96 27.65
C GLU A 254 2.09 -19.80 28.83
N GLN A 255 2.14 -20.80 29.70
CA GLN A 255 3.09 -20.79 30.77
C GLN A 255 4.50 -20.90 30.18
N ILE A 256 5.31 -19.87 30.41
CA ILE A 256 6.73 -19.88 30.04
C ILE A 256 7.44 -20.50 31.25
N ASP A 257 7.91 -21.73 31.09
CA ASP A 257 8.79 -22.40 32.05
C ASP A 257 10.22 -21.86 31.94
#